data_2208cbe0d3a98077c5515ed7c96f7ea1
#
_entry.id   2208cbe0d3a98077c5515ed7c96f7ea1
#
_cell.length_a   1.000
_cell.length_b   1.000
_cell.length_c   1.000
_cell.angle_alpha   90.00
_cell.angle_beta   90.00
_cell.angle_gamma   90.00
#
_symmetry.space_group_name_H-M   'P 1'
#
loop_
_entity.id
_entity.type
_entity.pdbx_description
1 polymer ?
#
loop_
_entity_poly.entity_id
_entity_poly.type
_entity_poly.pdbx_seq_one_letter_code
_entity_poly.pdbx_strand_id
1 'polypeptide(L)'
;MNTRMIGFLLGRILMVEAGLLALPLLTALLYGEPLMPWLATMLVLAAIGWGLSLRKPERTALYAKDGFAAVALVWLLMSAFGALPFVLSGDIPNYIDAFFETVSGFTTTGASILTAVEPLSRGGLLWRSFTHWVGGMGVLVFVMAILPMSDGHTMHILRAEMPGPTAGKLVSRMSDTAKILYGMYFVMTLVMIGLLLLGGMDLFDASVHAFGAAGTGGFSSRNASVGAYNSAYIDVVTGIGMLAFGINFNLYYFLLMRRFRDVAKSEELWAYLGIVAFSTVTIAANIRHLYGAVGTSLRHAFFQVSSIITTTGYATVDFDQWPG
;
A
#
# COMPACT_ATOMS: atom_id res chain seq x y z
N MET A 1 24.41 -1.51 19.66
CA MET A 1 23.20 -1.97 18.97
C MET A 1 22.40 -2.87 19.91
N ASN A 2 21.14 -2.55 20.12
CA ASN A 2 20.27 -3.31 21.04
C ASN A 2 19.61 -4.49 20.30
N THR A 3 20.40 -5.55 20.06
CA THR A 3 19.97 -6.74 19.29
C THR A 3 18.76 -7.46 19.92
N ARG A 4 18.65 -7.46 21.28
CA ARG A 4 17.49 -8.06 21.97
C ARG A 4 16.20 -7.31 21.68
N MET A 5 16.24 -5.96 21.67
CA MET A 5 15.07 -5.14 21.36
C MET A 5 14.69 -5.26 19.89
N ILE A 6 15.66 -5.29 18.98
CA ILE A 6 15.42 -5.52 17.55
C ILE A 6 14.76 -6.90 17.36
N GLY A 7 15.32 -7.97 17.93
CA GLY A 7 14.73 -9.31 17.81
C GLY A 7 13.30 -9.38 18.37
N PHE A 8 13.03 -8.73 19.48
CA PHE A 8 11.67 -8.65 20.05
C PHE A 8 10.70 -7.94 19.11
N LEU A 9 11.12 -6.81 18.51
CA LEU A 9 10.30 -6.08 17.52
C LEU A 9 10.03 -6.94 16.29
N LEU A 10 11.06 -7.57 15.73
CA LEU A 10 10.91 -8.46 14.57
C LEU A 10 9.94 -9.60 14.88
N GLY A 11 10.06 -10.23 16.06
CA GLY A 11 9.13 -11.26 16.48
C GLY A 11 7.67 -10.79 16.52
N ARG A 12 7.43 -9.58 17.04
CA ARG A 12 6.07 -9.01 17.09
C ARG A 12 5.53 -8.69 15.70
N ILE A 13 6.37 -8.22 14.80
CA ILE A 13 5.99 -7.92 13.42
C ILE A 13 5.62 -9.19 12.65
N LEU A 14 6.41 -10.26 12.79
CA LEU A 14 6.10 -11.55 12.18
C LEU A 14 4.77 -12.13 12.69
N MET A 15 4.45 -11.94 13.97
CA MET A 15 3.14 -12.33 14.52
C MET A 15 1.99 -11.50 13.90
N VAL A 16 2.22 -10.21 13.67
CA VAL A 16 1.25 -9.35 12.98
C VAL A 16 1.06 -9.82 11.53
N GLU A 17 2.15 -10.10 10.81
CA GLU A 17 2.10 -10.63 9.45
C GLU A 17 1.33 -11.95 9.38
N ALA A 18 1.54 -12.86 10.34
CA ALA A 18 0.74 -14.08 10.46
C ALA A 18 -0.77 -13.76 10.58
N GLY A 19 -1.14 -12.74 11.35
CA GLY A 19 -2.52 -12.27 11.45
C GLY A 19 -3.06 -11.67 10.15
N LEU A 20 -2.23 -10.93 9.40
CA LEU A 20 -2.61 -10.32 8.11
C LEU A 20 -2.89 -11.38 7.03
N LEU A 21 -2.21 -12.52 7.07
CA LEU A 21 -2.48 -13.66 6.18
C LEU A 21 -3.87 -14.28 6.36
N ALA A 22 -4.60 -13.93 7.42
CA ALA A 22 -5.99 -14.37 7.59
C ALA A 22 -6.90 -13.85 6.47
N LEU A 23 -6.62 -12.68 5.90
CA LEU A 23 -7.44 -12.12 4.82
C LEU A 23 -7.33 -12.93 3.51
N PRO A 24 -6.14 -13.22 2.96
CA PRO A 24 -6.01 -14.11 1.81
C PRO A 24 -6.42 -15.57 2.13
N LEU A 25 -6.24 -16.06 3.35
CA LEU A 25 -6.77 -17.36 3.78
C LEU A 25 -8.30 -17.41 3.66
N LEU A 26 -9.00 -16.38 4.14
CA LEU A 26 -10.45 -16.28 3.99
C LEU A 26 -10.87 -16.22 2.53
N THR A 27 -10.11 -15.51 1.71
CA THR A 27 -10.36 -15.46 0.26
C THR A 27 -10.20 -16.84 -0.36
N ALA A 28 -9.10 -17.54 -0.07
CA ALA A 28 -8.90 -18.91 -0.55
C ALA A 28 -10.04 -19.85 -0.12
N LEU A 29 -10.52 -19.71 1.13
CA LEU A 29 -11.67 -20.49 1.62
C LEU A 29 -12.96 -20.17 0.84
N LEU A 30 -13.25 -18.90 0.57
CA LEU A 30 -14.45 -18.48 -0.15
C LEU A 30 -14.47 -18.94 -1.60
N TYR A 31 -13.29 -19.03 -2.23
CA TYR A 31 -13.15 -19.47 -3.63
C TYR A 31 -12.83 -20.97 -3.78
N GLY A 32 -12.76 -21.73 -2.67
CA GLY A 32 -12.49 -23.16 -2.69
C GLY A 32 -11.05 -23.54 -3.06
N GLU A 33 -10.11 -22.64 -2.82
CA GLU A 33 -8.68 -22.82 -3.09
C GLU A 33 -7.98 -23.58 -1.95
N PRO A 34 -6.77 -24.15 -2.19
CA PRO A 34 -6.01 -24.83 -1.15
C PRO A 34 -5.66 -23.89 0.02
N LEU A 35 -6.01 -24.28 1.25
CA LEU A 35 -5.74 -23.48 2.45
C LEU A 35 -4.35 -23.72 3.05
N MET A 36 -3.73 -24.86 2.70
CA MET A 36 -2.46 -25.30 3.28
C MET A 36 -1.30 -24.28 3.13
N PRO A 37 -1.11 -23.61 1.97
CA PRO A 37 -0.08 -22.60 1.81
C PRO A 37 -0.18 -21.47 2.84
N TRP A 38 -1.39 -20.98 3.08
CA TRP A 38 -1.67 -19.90 4.02
C TRP A 38 -1.47 -20.35 5.46
N LEU A 39 -2.05 -21.49 5.85
CA LEU A 39 -1.97 -22.04 7.21
C LEU A 39 -0.52 -22.40 7.58
N ALA A 40 0.23 -23.03 6.68
CA ALA A 40 1.62 -23.38 6.91
C ALA A 40 2.47 -22.12 7.15
N THR A 41 2.31 -21.10 6.30
CA THR A 41 3.04 -19.83 6.46
C THR A 41 2.67 -19.12 7.75
N MET A 42 1.38 -19.05 8.10
CA MET A 42 0.91 -18.48 9.38
C MET A 42 1.53 -19.17 10.59
N LEU A 43 1.60 -20.51 10.57
CA LEU A 43 2.20 -21.30 11.66
C LEU A 43 3.71 -21.04 11.78
N VAL A 44 4.43 -20.98 10.66
CA VAL A 44 5.87 -20.69 10.65
C VAL A 44 6.14 -19.28 11.21
N LEU A 45 5.40 -18.29 10.73
CA LEU A 45 5.50 -16.90 11.20
C LEU A 45 5.17 -16.78 12.69
N ALA A 46 4.08 -17.42 13.14
CA ALA A 46 3.68 -17.40 14.53
C ALA A 46 4.72 -18.09 15.43
N ALA A 47 5.26 -19.24 15.03
CA ALA A 47 6.26 -19.96 15.80
C ALA A 47 7.57 -19.16 15.94
N ILE A 48 8.10 -18.62 14.83
CA ILE A 48 9.31 -17.79 14.83
C ILE A 48 9.06 -16.49 15.60
N GLY A 49 7.94 -15.81 15.31
CA GLY A 49 7.58 -14.55 15.95
C GLY A 49 7.41 -14.69 17.45
N TRP A 50 6.75 -15.78 17.90
CA TRP A 50 6.60 -16.09 19.32
C TRP A 50 7.96 -16.39 19.97
N GLY A 51 8.79 -17.25 19.35
CA GLY A 51 10.13 -17.58 19.83
C GLY A 51 11.02 -16.35 20.04
N LEU A 52 11.02 -15.42 19.08
CA LEU A 52 11.77 -14.17 19.18
C LEU A 52 11.19 -13.23 20.27
N SER A 53 9.90 -13.30 20.53
CA SER A 53 9.18 -12.45 21.50
C SER A 53 9.26 -12.96 22.95
N LEU A 54 9.70 -14.20 23.19
CA LEU A 54 9.77 -14.80 24.52
C LEU A 54 10.70 -14.03 25.48
N ARG A 55 11.79 -13.49 24.96
CA ARG A 55 12.79 -12.76 25.75
C ARG A 55 12.50 -11.26 25.69
N LYS A 56 11.73 -10.77 26.67
CA LYS A 56 11.52 -9.32 26.80
C LYS A 56 12.83 -8.60 26.99
N PRO A 57 13.08 -7.47 26.27
CA PRO A 57 14.29 -6.69 26.43
C PRO A 57 14.28 -5.96 27.76
N GLU A 58 15.41 -6.01 28.49
CA GLU A 58 15.60 -5.26 29.75
C GLU A 58 15.73 -3.76 29.47
N ARG A 59 16.32 -3.41 28.31
CA ARG A 59 16.48 -2.02 27.85
C ARG A 59 15.60 -1.80 26.63
N THR A 60 14.66 -0.88 26.74
CA THR A 60 13.69 -0.55 25.67
C THR A 60 14.17 0.62 24.79
N ALA A 61 15.25 1.30 25.20
CA ALA A 61 15.78 2.42 24.43
C ALA A 61 16.36 1.96 23.08
N LEU A 62 15.88 2.59 22.01
CA LEU A 62 16.36 2.44 20.63
C LEU A 62 17.02 3.74 20.19
N TYR A 63 18.25 3.67 19.74
CA TYR A 63 18.94 4.78 19.10
C TYR A 63 18.64 4.79 17.60
N ALA A 64 18.91 5.90 16.91
CA ALA A 64 18.66 6.02 15.47
C ALA A 64 19.27 4.87 14.65
N LYS A 65 20.49 4.43 14.98
CA LYS A 65 21.14 3.29 14.32
C LYS A 65 20.38 1.98 14.51
N ASP A 66 19.82 1.74 15.69
CA ASP A 66 19.01 0.55 15.97
C ASP A 66 17.68 0.61 15.21
N GLY A 67 17.10 1.82 15.09
CA GLY A 67 15.88 2.08 14.31
C GLY A 67 16.05 1.73 12.83
N PHE A 68 17.08 2.28 12.18
CA PHE A 68 17.36 1.98 10.78
C PHE A 68 17.64 0.49 10.53
N ALA A 69 18.40 -0.16 11.41
CA ALA A 69 18.64 -1.60 11.31
C ALA A 69 17.34 -2.42 11.48
N ALA A 70 16.49 -2.03 12.43
CA ALA A 70 15.19 -2.68 12.63
C ALA A 70 14.29 -2.55 11.41
N VAL A 71 14.17 -1.33 10.84
CA VAL A 71 13.39 -1.07 9.62
C VAL A 71 13.86 -1.96 8.47
N ALA A 72 15.15 -1.95 8.17
CA ALA A 72 15.70 -2.75 7.08
C ALA A 72 15.44 -4.26 7.26
N LEU A 73 15.62 -4.77 8.48
CA LEU A 73 15.37 -6.17 8.79
C LEU A 73 13.88 -6.54 8.72
N VAL A 74 12.99 -5.62 9.11
CA VAL A 74 11.54 -5.82 8.99
C VAL A 74 11.15 -6.03 7.54
N TRP A 75 11.54 -5.12 6.65
CA TRP A 75 11.23 -5.24 5.22
C TRP A 75 11.76 -6.52 4.61
N LEU A 76 13.00 -6.89 4.94
CA LEU A 76 13.61 -8.13 4.45
C LEU A 76 12.87 -9.37 4.96
N LEU A 77 12.56 -9.43 6.26
CA LEU A 77 11.92 -10.62 6.84
C LEU A 77 10.46 -10.75 6.40
N MET A 78 9.68 -9.67 6.41
CA MET A 78 8.31 -9.71 5.93
C MET A 78 8.25 -10.14 4.46
N SER A 79 9.13 -9.62 3.62
CA SER A 79 9.17 -10.05 2.22
C SER A 79 9.60 -11.50 2.06
N ALA A 80 10.56 -11.97 2.87
CA ALA A 80 11.04 -13.35 2.80
C ALA A 80 9.95 -14.36 3.22
N PHE A 81 9.21 -14.08 4.29
CA PHE A 81 8.13 -14.95 4.73
C PHE A 81 6.84 -14.74 3.94
N GLY A 82 6.53 -13.52 3.55
CA GLY A 82 5.39 -13.22 2.70
C GLY A 82 5.46 -13.82 1.29
N ALA A 83 6.64 -14.25 0.84
CA ALA A 83 6.86 -15.01 -0.38
C ALA A 83 6.44 -16.49 -0.26
N LEU A 84 6.42 -17.06 0.94
CA LEU A 84 6.15 -18.47 1.15
C LEU A 84 4.77 -18.93 0.61
N PRO A 85 3.67 -18.18 0.80
CA PRO A 85 2.39 -18.58 0.24
C PRO A 85 2.43 -18.79 -1.26
N PHE A 86 3.11 -17.92 -2.01
CA PHE A 86 3.24 -18.03 -3.46
C PHE A 86 3.98 -19.29 -3.92
N VAL A 87 5.06 -19.65 -3.20
CA VAL A 87 5.83 -20.87 -3.49
C VAL A 87 5.03 -22.11 -3.13
N LEU A 88 4.38 -22.12 -1.96
CA LEU A 88 3.62 -23.26 -1.47
C LEU A 88 2.33 -23.51 -2.23
N SER A 89 1.69 -22.46 -2.78
CA SER A 89 0.51 -22.58 -3.66
C SER A 89 0.89 -23.02 -5.08
N GLY A 90 2.13 -22.76 -5.49
CA GLY A 90 2.58 -22.94 -6.86
C GLY A 90 2.26 -21.74 -7.77
N ASP A 91 1.70 -20.65 -7.24
CA ASP A 91 1.45 -19.42 -7.99
C ASP A 91 2.74 -18.83 -8.56
N ILE A 92 3.80 -18.83 -7.76
CA ILE A 92 5.16 -18.43 -8.15
C ILE A 92 6.13 -19.47 -7.58
N PRO A 93 6.45 -20.55 -8.33
CA PRO A 93 7.20 -21.68 -7.79
C PRO A 93 8.65 -21.37 -7.40
N ASN A 94 9.27 -20.38 -8.07
CA ASN A 94 10.63 -19.97 -7.76
C ASN A 94 10.60 -19.00 -6.55
N TYR A 95 11.32 -19.36 -5.47
CA TYR A 95 11.37 -18.53 -4.27
C TYR A 95 11.97 -17.13 -4.51
N ILE A 96 12.97 -17.00 -5.37
CA ILE A 96 13.59 -15.70 -5.66
C ILE A 96 12.60 -14.78 -6.36
N ASP A 97 11.82 -15.31 -7.30
CA ASP A 97 10.78 -14.58 -8.01
C ASP A 97 9.62 -14.20 -7.07
N ALA A 98 9.20 -15.12 -6.19
CA ALA A 98 8.20 -14.86 -5.16
C ALA A 98 8.68 -13.80 -4.15
N PHE A 99 9.96 -13.83 -3.78
CA PHE A 99 10.58 -12.83 -2.91
C PHE A 99 10.62 -11.47 -3.59
N PHE A 100 11.00 -11.39 -4.87
CA PHE A 100 10.96 -10.15 -5.66
C PHE A 100 9.55 -9.56 -5.68
N GLU A 101 8.54 -10.38 -5.99
CA GLU A 101 7.14 -9.96 -6.04
C GLU A 101 6.66 -9.41 -4.69
N THR A 102 7.07 -10.06 -3.59
CA THR A 102 6.69 -9.66 -2.24
C THR A 102 7.44 -8.40 -1.77
N VAL A 103 8.73 -8.28 -2.10
CA VAL A 103 9.49 -7.03 -1.87
C VAL A 103 8.82 -5.88 -2.60
N SER A 104 8.52 -6.06 -3.89
CA SER A 104 7.82 -5.07 -4.70
C SER A 104 6.45 -4.72 -4.10
N GLY A 105 5.75 -5.72 -3.55
CA GLY A 105 4.49 -5.53 -2.85
C GLY A 105 4.63 -4.65 -1.61
N PHE A 106 5.44 -5.05 -0.65
CA PHE A 106 5.59 -4.32 0.62
C PHE A 106 6.26 -2.95 0.47
N THR A 107 7.20 -2.80 -0.48
CA THR A 107 7.80 -1.48 -0.76
C THR A 107 6.94 -0.60 -1.66
N THR A 108 5.74 -1.10 -2.04
CA THR A 108 4.80 -0.42 -2.93
C THR A 108 5.41 0.00 -4.29
N THR A 109 6.42 -0.75 -4.75
CA THR A 109 7.11 -0.48 -6.01
C THR A 109 6.24 -0.81 -7.23
N GLY A 110 5.44 -1.90 -7.14
CA GLY A 110 4.55 -2.33 -8.21
C GLY A 110 5.22 -3.00 -9.41
N ALA A 111 6.54 -3.21 -9.37
CA ALA A 111 7.24 -4.01 -10.37
C ALA A 111 6.86 -5.50 -10.20
N SER A 112 6.59 -6.19 -11.31
CA SER A 112 6.18 -7.60 -11.29
C SER A 112 7.10 -8.46 -12.15
N ILE A 113 7.42 -9.66 -11.65
CA ILE A 113 8.09 -10.70 -12.42
C ILE A 113 7.09 -11.49 -13.30
N LEU A 114 5.80 -11.33 -13.05
CA LEU A 114 4.74 -12.09 -13.70
C LEU A 114 4.43 -11.50 -15.08
N THR A 115 4.41 -12.33 -16.09
CA THR A 115 3.98 -11.98 -17.45
C THR A 115 2.45 -12.05 -17.61
N ALA A 116 1.79 -12.85 -16.77
CA ALA A 116 0.33 -12.95 -16.70
C ALA A 116 -0.10 -13.11 -15.23
N VAL A 117 -1.05 -12.30 -14.78
CA VAL A 117 -1.54 -12.32 -13.38
C VAL A 117 -2.84 -13.10 -13.23
N GLU A 118 -3.64 -13.21 -14.27
CA GLU A 118 -4.96 -13.85 -14.25
C GLU A 118 -4.95 -15.35 -13.90
N PRO A 119 -3.86 -16.12 -14.18
CA PRO A 119 -3.78 -17.52 -13.77
C PRO A 119 -3.55 -17.75 -12.27
N LEU A 120 -3.14 -16.71 -11.51
CA LEU A 120 -2.88 -16.85 -10.09
C LEU A 120 -4.16 -17.14 -9.31
N SER A 121 -4.00 -17.79 -8.15
CA SER A 121 -5.07 -17.97 -7.19
C SER A 121 -5.65 -16.63 -6.71
N ARG A 122 -6.93 -16.59 -6.35
CA ARG A 122 -7.58 -15.41 -5.78
C ARG A 122 -6.92 -14.98 -4.46
N GLY A 123 -6.55 -15.96 -3.64
CA GLY A 123 -5.77 -15.69 -2.43
C GLY A 123 -4.43 -15.01 -2.74
N GLY A 124 -3.69 -15.51 -3.74
CA GLY A 124 -2.43 -14.93 -4.20
C GLY A 124 -2.59 -13.52 -4.75
N LEU A 125 -3.58 -13.28 -5.62
CA LEU A 125 -3.88 -11.95 -6.17
C LEU A 125 -4.23 -10.95 -5.07
N LEU A 126 -5.06 -11.38 -4.09
CA LEU A 126 -5.39 -10.51 -2.96
C LEU A 126 -4.16 -10.21 -2.11
N TRP A 127 -3.34 -11.23 -1.81
CA TRP A 127 -2.12 -11.04 -1.02
C TRP A 127 -1.17 -10.04 -1.68
N ARG A 128 -0.93 -10.16 -3.00
CA ARG A 128 -0.13 -9.18 -3.76
C ARG A 128 -0.59 -7.74 -3.49
N SER A 129 -1.86 -7.45 -3.71
CA SER A 129 -2.39 -6.09 -3.54
C SER A 129 -2.50 -5.68 -2.08
N PHE A 130 -2.74 -6.63 -1.17
CA PHE A 130 -2.79 -6.36 0.26
C PHE A 130 -1.40 -6.03 0.83
N THR A 131 -0.31 -6.59 0.28
CA THR A 131 1.05 -6.15 0.65
C THR A 131 1.27 -4.67 0.32
N HIS A 132 0.74 -4.14 -0.79
CA HIS A 132 0.75 -2.70 -1.07
C HIS A 132 0.02 -1.90 0.01
N TRP A 133 -1.18 -2.36 0.41
CA TRP A 133 -1.95 -1.69 1.45
C TRP A 133 -1.21 -1.64 2.79
N VAL A 134 -0.58 -2.74 3.18
CA VAL A 134 0.25 -2.82 4.41
C VAL A 134 1.49 -1.95 4.27
N GLY A 135 2.14 -1.95 3.11
CA GLY A 135 3.33 -1.15 2.81
C GLY A 135 3.08 0.34 2.78
N GLY A 136 1.95 0.77 2.23
CA GLY A 136 1.65 2.18 1.95
C GLY A 136 1.62 3.10 3.18
N MET A 137 1.36 2.57 4.37
CA MET A 137 1.45 3.33 5.63
C MET A 137 2.71 3.03 6.45
N GLY A 138 3.61 2.21 5.91
CA GLY A 138 4.80 1.77 6.63
C GLY A 138 4.48 0.78 7.76
N VAL A 139 5.07 -0.40 7.69
CA VAL A 139 4.83 -1.50 8.65
C VAL A 139 5.15 -1.08 10.09
N LEU A 140 6.18 -0.26 10.28
CA LEU A 140 6.58 0.18 11.62
C LEU A 140 5.61 1.18 12.24
N VAL A 141 4.99 2.03 11.44
CA VAL A 141 3.92 2.93 11.92
C VAL A 141 2.71 2.11 12.37
N PHE A 142 2.37 1.04 11.63
CA PHE A 142 1.32 0.09 12.00
C PHE A 142 1.62 -0.61 13.34
N VAL A 143 2.85 -1.09 13.50
CA VAL A 143 3.29 -1.72 14.76
C VAL A 143 3.28 -0.74 15.93
N MET A 144 3.66 0.52 15.71
CA MET A 144 3.57 1.57 16.72
C MET A 144 2.12 1.89 17.14
N ALA A 145 1.17 1.77 16.23
CA ALA A 145 -0.24 1.95 16.54
C ALA A 145 -0.79 0.84 17.45
N ILE A 146 -0.30 -0.40 17.26
CA ILE A 146 -0.78 -1.58 17.99
C ILE A 146 -0.02 -1.80 19.32
N LEU A 147 1.30 -1.56 19.34
CA LEU A 147 2.12 -1.77 20.53
C LEU A 147 2.24 -0.46 21.32
N PRO A 148 1.78 -0.41 22.58
CA PRO A 148 2.05 0.73 23.46
C PRO A 148 3.54 0.74 23.81
N MET A 149 4.32 1.51 23.08
CA MET A 149 5.73 1.76 23.38
C MET A 149 5.80 2.99 24.28
N SER A 150 6.07 2.77 25.56
CA SER A 150 6.28 3.82 26.52
C SER A 150 7.71 4.36 26.33
N ASP A 151 7.89 5.53 25.83
CA ASP A 151 9.04 6.44 25.97
C ASP A 151 9.46 7.13 24.68
N GLY A 152 9.89 8.38 24.80
CA GLY A 152 10.17 9.35 23.74
C GLY A 152 11.26 9.00 22.68
N HIS A 153 11.78 7.77 22.65
CA HIS A 153 12.78 7.30 21.68
C HIS A 153 12.17 6.78 20.37
N THR A 154 10.85 6.61 20.31
CA THR A 154 10.09 6.14 19.16
C THR A 154 10.13 7.11 17.96
N MET A 155 10.53 8.37 18.22
CA MET A 155 10.62 9.44 17.22
C MET A 155 11.59 9.12 16.07
N HIS A 156 12.66 8.36 16.32
CA HIS A 156 13.66 8.05 15.31
C HIS A 156 13.17 7.01 14.28
N ILE A 157 12.30 6.11 14.70
CA ILE A 157 11.70 5.08 13.84
C ILE A 157 10.68 5.73 12.90
N LEU A 158 9.83 6.61 13.43
CA LEU A 158 8.82 7.30 12.63
C LEU A 158 9.45 8.21 11.55
N ARG A 159 10.54 8.90 11.89
CA ARG A 159 11.27 9.74 10.94
C ARG A 159 11.93 8.94 9.80
N ALA A 160 12.24 7.68 10.04
CA ALA A 160 12.85 6.81 9.02
C ALA A 160 11.84 6.32 7.98
N GLU A 161 10.54 6.31 8.30
CA GLU A 161 9.50 5.72 7.44
C GLU A 161 8.44 6.69 6.92
N MET A 162 8.28 7.88 7.51
CA MET A 162 7.29 8.83 7.02
C MET A 162 7.84 9.62 5.83
N PRO A 163 7.28 9.45 4.63
CA PRO A 163 7.54 10.36 3.52
C PRO A 163 6.89 11.71 3.82
N GLY A 164 7.70 12.78 3.93
CA GLY A 164 7.19 14.15 4.03
C GLY A 164 7.85 15.03 5.09
N PRO A 165 7.70 16.36 4.98
CA PRO A 165 8.28 17.32 5.91
C PRO A 165 7.58 17.28 7.27
N THR A 166 8.34 17.01 8.29
CA THR A 166 8.10 17.14 9.75
C THR A 166 6.65 16.95 10.22
N ALA A 167 6.38 15.80 10.83
CA ALA A 167 5.20 15.63 11.67
C ALA A 167 5.21 16.70 12.77
N GLY A 168 4.38 17.73 12.62
CA GLY A 168 4.16 18.74 13.64
C GLY A 168 3.66 18.08 14.94
N LYS A 169 3.88 18.71 16.08
CA LYS A 169 3.36 18.29 17.39
C LYS A 169 1.81 18.38 17.40
N LEU A 170 1.12 17.40 16.76
CA LEU A 170 -0.33 17.43 16.62
C LEU A 170 -1.06 16.61 17.71
N VAL A 171 -0.38 15.62 18.28
CA VAL A 171 -0.95 14.77 19.36
C VAL A 171 0.13 14.49 20.41
N SER A 172 -0.28 14.42 21.67
CA SER A 172 0.63 14.23 22.82
C SER A 172 1.34 12.86 22.83
N ARG A 173 0.82 11.87 22.08
CA ARG A 173 1.42 10.55 21.94
C ARG A 173 1.50 10.14 20.48
N MET A 174 2.68 9.68 20.05
CA MET A 174 2.95 9.24 18.69
C MET A 174 2.02 8.08 18.25
N SER A 175 1.70 7.17 19.17
CA SER A 175 0.76 6.06 18.96
C SER A 175 -0.65 6.57 18.60
N ASP A 176 -1.11 7.67 19.20
CA ASP A 176 -2.44 8.20 18.93
C ASP A 176 -2.49 8.87 17.55
N THR A 177 -1.42 9.54 17.15
CA THR A 177 -1.29 10.07 15.77
C THR A 177 -1.32 8.93 14.75
N ALA A 178 -0.54 7.87 14.96
CA ALA A 178 -0.53 6.71 14.09
C ALA A 178 -1.93 6.08 13.96
N LYS A 179 -2.65 5.89 15.07
CA LYS A 179 -4.03 5.35 15.06
C LYS A 179 -4.99 6.19 14.22
N ILE A 180 -4.91 7.51 14.35
CA ILE A 180 -5.76 8.43 13.57
C ILE A 180 -5.43 8.32 12.08
N LEU A 181 -4.16 8.35 11.71
CA LEU A 181 -3.70 8.23 10.31
C LEU A 181 -4.13 6.89 9.71
N TYR A 182 -3.93 5.77 10.44
CA TYR A 182 -4.42 4.45 10.01
C TYR A 182 -5.93 4.37 9.91
N GLY A 183 -6.63 4.98 10.85
CA GLY A 183 -8.11 5.04 10.80
C GLY A 183 -8.59 5.76 9.53
N MET A 184 -7.98 6.89 9.18
CA MET A 184 -8.30 7.63 7.95
C MET A 184 -7.96 6.81 6.70
N TYR A 185 -6.77 6.21 6.65
CA TYR A 185 -6.34 5.35 5.55
C TYR A 185 -7.32 4.19 5.33
N PHE A 186 -7.72 3.52 6.41
CA PHE A 186 -8.69 2.42 6.37
C PHE A 186 -10.06 2.89 5.87
N VAL A 187 -10.59 4.00 6.41
CA VAL A 187 -11.89 4.54 5.98
C VAL A 187 -11.85 4.95 4.51
N MET A 188 -10.79 5.63 4.06
CA MET A 188 -10.63 6.00 2.65
C MET A 188 -10.57 4.77 1.75
N THR A 189 -9.92 3.69 2.19
CA THR A 189 -9.88 2.42 1.44
C THR A 189 -11.30 1.81 1.33
N LEU A 190 -12.08 1.78 2.41
CA LEU A 190 -13.46 1.30 2.36
C LEU A 190 -14.35 2.14 1.45
N VAL A 191 -14.19 3.46 1.49
CA VAL A 191 -14.90 4.37 0.57
C VAL A 191 -14.52 4.06 -0.88
N MET A 192 -13.23 3.86 -1.16
CA MET A 192 -12.75 3.50 -2.50
C MET A 192 -13.36 2.18 -2.98
N ILE A 193 -13.37 1.13 -2.13
CA ILE A 193 -14.03 -0.15 -2.45
C ILE A 193 -15.51 0.09 -2.78
N GLY A 194 -16.23 0.85 -1.94
CA GLY A 194 -17.65 1.16 -2.18
C GLY A 194 -17.89 1.89 -3.51
N LEU A 195 -17.04 2.84 -3.86
CA LEU A 195 -17.14 3.56 -5.14
C LEU A 195 -16.85 2.64 -6.34
N LEU A 196 -15.87 1.73 -6.24
CA LEU A 196 -15.58 0.78 -7.31
C LEU A 196 -16.70 -0.26 -7.48
N LEU A 197 -17.32 -0.72 -6.39
CA LEU A 197 -18.51 -1.56 -6.42
C LEU A 197 -19.68 -0.87 -7.16
N LEU A 198 -19.92 0.42 -6.88
CA LEU A 198 -20.93 1.21 -7.59
C LEU A 198 -20.62 1.34 -9.09
N GLY A 199 -19.35 1.24 -9.46
CA GLY A 199 -18.89 1.23 -10.86
C GLY A 199 -19.08 -0.12 -11.56
N GLY A 200 -19.54 -1.15 -10.85
CA GLY A 200 -19.79 -2.48 -11.40
C GLY A 200 -18.64 -3.47 -11.27
N MET A 201 -17.55 -3.13 -10.52
CA MET A 201 -16.57 -4.13 -10.12
C MET A 201 -17.19 -5.11 -9.12
N ASP A 202 -16.77 -6.37 -9.13
CA ASP A 202 -17.06 -7.29 -8.04
C ASP A 202 -16.27 -6.91 -6.76
N LEU A 203 -16.65 -7.47 -5.62
CA LEU A 203 -16.02 -7.14 -4.33
C LEU A 203 -14.54 -7.50 -4.29
N PHE A 204 -14.16 -8.59 -4.97
CA PHE A 204 -12.78 -9.04 -5.03
C PHE A 204 -11.92 -8.04 -5.82
N ASP A 205 -12.31 -7.75 -7.05
CA ASP A 205 -11.59 -6.82 -7.92
C ASP A 205 -11.58 -5.39 -7.33
N ALA A 206 -12.69 -4.93 -6.74
CA ALA A 206 -12.76 -3.65 -6.05
C ALA A 206 -11.79 -3.57 -4.87
N SER A 207 -11.65 -4.66 -4.09
CA SER A 207 -10.70 -4.71 -2.97
C SER A 207 -9.25 -4.70 -3.44
N VAL A 208 -8.92 -5.51 -4.45
CA VAL A 208 -7.58 -5.59 -5.06
C VAL A 208 -7.13 -4.21 -5.56
N HIS A 209 -8.00 -3.52 -6.33
CA HIS A 209 -7.66 -2.22 -6.90
C HIS A 209 -7.66 -1.10 -5.86
N ALA A 210 -8.53 -1.16 -4.85
CA ALA A 210 -8.49 -0.21 -3.75
C ALA A 210 -7.23 -0.35 -2.90
N PHE A 211 -6.75 -1.57 -2.64
CA PHE A 211 -5.50 -1.79 -1.93
C PHE A 211 -4.29 -1.29 -2.72
N GLY A 212 -4.25 -1.55 -4.03
CA GLY A 212 -3.18 -1.06 -4.90
C GLY A 212 -3.17 0.45 -5.04
N ALA A 213 -4.35 1.10 -5.12
CA ALA A 213 -4.47 2.55 -5.14
C ALA A 213 -4.08 3.19 -3.80
N ALA A 214 -4.54 2.60 -2.67
CA ALA A 214 -4.25 3.10 -1.33
C ALA A 214 -2.76 3.01 -0.99
N GLY A 215 -2.11 1.90 -1.33
CA GLY A 215 -0.68 1.72 -1.17
C GLY A 215 0.17 2.39 -2.25
N THR A 216 -0.47 2.98 -3.28
CA THR A 216 0.21 3.57 -4.46
C THR A 216 1.15 2.59 -5.17
N GLY A 217 0.76 1.29 -5.27
CA GLY A 217 1.64 0.25 -5.78
C GLY A 217 1.20 -0.37 -7.11
N GLY A 218 -0.10 -0.31 -7.48
CA GLY A 218 -0.58 -0.60 -8.82
C GLY A 218 -0.75 -2.08 -9.21
N PHE A 219 -0.59 -3.02 -8.29
CA PHE A 219 -0.92 -4.42 -8.59
C PHE A 219 -2.40 -4.59 -8.90
N SER A 220 -2.68 -5.32 -9.96
CA SER A 220 -4.03 -5.60 -10.47
C SER A 220 -4.29 -7.10 -10.54
N SER A 221 -5.56 -7.47 -10.52
CA SER A 221 -6.05 -8.81 -10.84
C SER A 221 -6.16 -9.07 -12.34
N ARG A 222 -5.92 -8.05 -13.18
CA ARG A 222 -6.05 -8.10 -14.64
C ARG A 222 -4.75 -7.71 -15.32
N ASN A 223 -4.38 -8.40 -16.40
CA ASN A 223 -3.19 -8.06 -17.20
C ASN A 223 -3.28 -6.66 -17.81
N ALA A 224 -4.48 -6.27 -18.27
CA ALA A 224 -4.74 -4.94 -18.82
C ALA A 224 -4.98 -3.87 -17.73
N SER A 225 -4.66 -4.16 -16.45
CA SER A 225 -4.85 -3.25 -15.32
C SER A 225 -6.30 -2.72 -15.25
N VAL A 226 -6.51 -1.47 -14.90
CA VAL A 226 -7.83 -0.83 -14.83
C VAL A 226 -8.49 -0.74 -16.22
N GLY A 227 -7.72 -0.70 -17.29
CA GLY A 227 -8.22 -0.71 -18.66
C GLY A 227 -9.11 -1.92 -19.01
N ALA A 228 -8.96 -3.05 -18.30
CA ALA A 228 -9.80 -4.24 -18.49
C ALA A 228 -11.29 -3.98 -18.29
N TYR A 229 -11.66 -3.01 -17.47
CA TYR A 229 -13.07 -2.70 -17.17
C TYR A 229 -13.74 -1.80 -18.20
N ASN A 230 -12.99 -1.12 -19.04
CA ASN A 230 -13.49 -0.21 -20.10
C ASN A 230 -14.62 0.70 -19.62
N SER A 231 -14.50 1.28 -18.44
CA SER A 231 -15.52 2.11 -17.78
C SER A 231 -14.95 3.49 -17.44
N ALA A 232 -15.57 4.53 -18.01
CA ALA A 232 -15.18 5.91 -17.71
C ALA A 232 -15.37 6.26 -16.22
N TYR A 233 -16.38 5.68 -15.58
CA TYR A 233 -16.60 5.86 -14.15
C TYR A 233 -15.46 5.27 -13.32
N ILE A 234 -15.07 4.02 -13.61
CA ILE A 234 -13.99 3.33 -12.90
C ILE A 234 -12.66 4.08 -13.10
N ASP A 235 -12.37 4.54 -14.31
CA ASP A 235 -11.17 5.32 -14.61
C ASP A 235 -11.12 6.60 -13.76
N VAL A 236 -12.20 7.36 -13.74
CA VAL A 236 -12.26 8.63 -13.00
C VAL A 236 -12.19 8.39 -11.49
N VAL A 237 -12.93 7.42 -10.96
CA VAL A 237 -12.92 7.08 -9.54
C VAL A 237 -11.54 6.60 -9.10
N THR A 238 -10.91 5.73 -9.88
CA THR A 238 -9.56 5.24 -9.58
C THR A 238 -8.54 6.38 -9.65
N GLY A 239 -8.60 7.24 -10.66
CA GLY A 239 -7.74 8.41 -10.79
C GLY A 239 -7.87 9.38 -9.60
N ILE A 240 -9.09 9.70 -9.18
CA ILE A 240 -9.34 10.53 -7.99
C ILE A 240 -8.85 9.82 -6.73
N GLY A 241 -9.08 8.51 -6.61
CA GLY A 241 -8.60 7.70 -5.49
C GLY A 241 -7.09 7.75 -5.36
N MET A 242 -6.34 7.49 -6.44
CA MET A 242 -4.88 7.60 -6.48
C MET A 242 -4.41 8.97 -6.00
N LEU A 243 -4.98 10.06 -6.55
CA LEU A 243 -4.64 11.42 -6.13
C LEU A 243 -4.95 11.66 -4.66
N ALA A 244 -6.08 11.17 -4.16
CA ALA A 244 -6.46 11.33 -2.76
C ALA A 244 -5.48 10.60 -1.81
N PHE A 245 -5.05 9.40 -2.13
CA PHE A 245 -4.04 8.70 -1.33
C PHE A 245 -2.64 9.32 -1.45
N GLY A 246 -2.34 10.03 -2.54
CA GLY A 246 -1.09 10.78 -2.73
C GLY A 246 -1.01 12.11 -1.97
N ILE A 247 -2.12 12.61 -1.43
CA ILE A 247 -2.13 13.85 -0.64
C ILE A 247 -1.55 13.60 0.76
N ASN A 248 -0.82 14.58 1.27
CA ASN A 248 -0.28 14.56 2.63
C ASN A 248 -1.39 14.32 3.68
N PHE A 249 -1.30 13.20 4.41
CA PHE A 249 -2.34 12.78 5.38
C PHE A 249 -2.57 13.78 6.53
N ASN A 250 -1.61 14.67 6.83
CA ASN A 250 -1.83 15.74 7.79
C ASN A 250 -2.95 16.70 7.35
N LEU A 251 -3.17 16.87 6.05
CA LEU A 251 -4.25 17.74 5.56
C LEU A 251 -5.63 17.12 5.85
N TYR A 252 -5.76 15.80 5.76
CA TYR A 252 -6.97 15.09 6.18
C TYR A 252 -7.21 15.21 7.68
N TYR A 253 -6.15 15.16 8.48
CA TYR A 253 -6.26 15.44 9.91
C TYR A 253 -6.77 16.85 10.19
N PHE A 254 -6.28 17.87 9.48
CA PHE A 254 -6.78 19.24 9.58
C PHE A 254 -8.26 19.35 9.14
N LEU A 255 -8.67 18.63 8.10
CA LEU A 255 -10.07 18.54 7.70
C LEU A 255 -10.95 17.94 8.81
N LEU A 256 -10.50 16.84 9.43
CA LEU A 256 -11.19 16.21 10.55
C LEU A 256 -11.35 17.16 11.75
N MET A 257 -10.33 17.97 12.02
CA MET A 257 -10.34 18.98 13.08
C MET A 257 -11.05 20.28 12.67
N ARG A 258 -11.73 20.31 11.50
CA ARG A 258 -12.42 21.49 10.94
C ARG A 258 -11.52 22.71 10.73
N ARG A 259 -10.23 22.49 10.55
CA ARG A 259 -9.22 23.54 10.29
C ARG A 259 -9.09 23.80 8.79
N PHE A 260 -10.19 24.09 8.10
CA PHE A 260 -10.24 24.27 6.64
C PHE A 260 -9.29 25.36 6.12
N ARG A 261 -9.02 26.38 6.94
CA ARG A 261 -8.13 27.49 6.59
C ARG A 261 -6.68 27.03 6.44
N ASP A 262 -6.25 26.07 7.25
CA ASP A 262 -4.88 25.52 7.16
C ASP A 262 -4.73 24.64 5.92
N VAL A 263 -5.74 23.89 5.56
CA VAL A 263 -5.77 23.12 4.29
C VAL A 263 -5.72 24.05 3.09
N ALA A 264 -6.53 25.10 3.07
CA ALA A 264 -6.59 26.08 1.97
C ALA A 264 -5.29 26.88 1.81
N LYS A 265 -4.46 26.99 2.85
CA LYS A 265 -3.17 27.66 2.82
C LYS A 265 -2.00 26.74 2.49
N SER A 266 -2.24 25.44 2.27
CA SER A 266 -1.18 24.50 1.94
C SER A 266 -0.66 24.75 0.52
N GLU A 267 0.55 25.29 0.43
CA GLU A 267 1.24 25.50 -0.85
C GLU A 267 1.52 24.17 -1.56
N GLU A 268 1.86 23.13 -0.78
CA GLU A 268 2.07 21.77 -1.28
C GLU A 268 0.83 21.24 -2.03
N LEU A 269 -0.36 21.38 -1.43
CA LEU A 269 -1.61 20.91 -2.05
C LEU A 269 -1.89 21.64 -3.36
N TRP A 270 -1.73 22.96 -3.38
CA TRP A 270 -2.00 23.75 -4.58
C TRP A 270 -0.98 23.51 -5.68
N ALA A 271 0.30 23.35 -5.34
CA ALA A 271 1.32 22.96 -6.30
C ALA A 271 1.04 21.56 -6.90
N TYR A 272 0.69 20.59 -6.06
CA TYR A 272 0.30 19.25 -6.48
C TYR A 272 -0.87 19.25 -7.45
N LEU A 273 -1.99 19.89 -7.08
CA LEU A 273 -3.16 20.01 -7.94
C LEU A 273 -2.88 20.80 -9.23
N GLY A 274 -2.05 21.83 -9.14
CA GLY A 274 -1.63 22.63 -10.29
C GLY A 274 -0.82 21.81 -11.30
N ILE A 275 0.11 20.99 -10.84
CA ILE A 275 0.89 20.08 -11.69
C ILE A 275 -0.03 19.05 -12.35
N VAL A 276 -0.95 18.44 -11.58
CA VAL A 276 -1.92 17.48 -12.13
C VAL A 276 -2.77 18.12 -13.21
N ALA A 277 -3.35 19.29 -12.95
CA ALA A 277 -4.20 19.97 -13.92
C ALA A 277 -3.42 20.37 -15.19
N PHE A 278 -2.25 20.97 -15.02
CA PHE A 278 -1.42 21.40 -16.14
C PHE A 278 -0.97 20.22 -17.02
N SER A 279 -0.44 19.14 -16.41
CA SER A 279 -0.01 17.94 -17.13
C SER A 279 -1.17 17.26 -17.83
N THR A 280 -2.33 17.13 -17.16
CA THR A 280 -3.54 16.54 -17.75
C THR A 280 -3.99 17.30 -19.00
N VAL A 281 -4.07 18.63 -18.94
CA VAL A 281 -4.50 19.46 -20.08
C VAL A 281 -3.49 19.37 -21.22
N THR A 282 -2.20 19.45 -20.93
CA THR A 282 -1.14 19.41 -21.93
C THR A 282 -1.12 18.07 -22.66
N ILE A 283 -1.16 16.96 -21.92
CA ILE A 283 -1.17 15.60 -22.50
C ILE A 283 -2.47 15.39 -23.28
N ALA A 284 -3.65 15.76 -22.72
CA ALA A 284 -4.92 15.62 -23.42
C ALA A 284 -4.95 16.37 -24.76
N ALA A 285 -4.37 17.56 -24.82
CA ALA A 285 -4.24 18.32 -26.06
C ALA A 285 -3.34 17.60 -27.09
N ASN A 286 -2.22 17.02 -26.61
CA ASN A 286 -1.28 16.30 -27.46
C ASN A 286 -1.88 15.00 -28.05
N ILE A 287 -2.62 14.21 -27.24
CA ILE A 287 -3.20 12.92 -27.67
C ILE A 287 -4.58 13.05 -28.32
N ARG A 288 -5.11 14.26 -28.47
CA ARG A 288 -6.47 14.49 -29.00
C ARG A 288 -6.72 13.83 -30.35
N HIS A 289 -5.71 13.83 -31.22
CA HIS A 289 -5.81 13.24 -32.55
C HIS A 289 -5.93 11.72 -32.55
N LEU A 290 -5.48 11.03 -31.47
CA LEU A 290 -5.54 9.58 -31.35
C LEU A 290 -6.93 9.09 -30.98
N TYR A 291 -7.68 9.85 -30.15
CA TYR A 291 -8.96 9.42 -29.58
C TYR A 291 -10.18 10.10 -30.20
N GLY A 292 -10.01 11.09 -31.03
CA GLY A 292 -11.07 11.77 -31.77
C GLY A 292 -12.03 12.63 -30.91
N ALA A 293 -12.16 12.32 -29.61
CA ALA A 293 -13.04 13.04 -28.67
C ALA A 293 -12.23 13.66 -27.52
N VAL A 294 -12.49 14.93 -27.22
CA VAL A 294 -11.80 15.67 -26.15
C VAL A 294 -12.00 15.01 -24.79
N GLY A 295 -13.22 14.53 -24.49
CA GLY A 295 -13.52 13.88 -23.22
C GLY A 295 -12.75 12.58 -22.99
N THR A 296 -12.55 11.77 -24.04
CA THR A 296 -11.77 10.53 -23.96
C THR A 296 -10.28 10.83 -23.76
N SER A 297 -9.74 11.79 -24.49
CA SER A 297 -8.35 12.22 -24.33
C SER A 297 -8.09 12.77 -22.93
N LEU A 298 -9.01 13.59 -22.41
CA LEU A 298 -8.91 14.16 -21.06
C LEU A 298 -8.97 13.06 -19.99
N ARG A 299 -9.83 12.05 -20.15
CA ARG A 299 -9.97 10.92 -19.23
C ARG A 299 -8.68 10.10 -19.15
N HIS A 300 -8.11 9.69 -20.28
CA HIS A 300 -6.88 8.90 -20.31
C HIS A 300 -5.68 9.71 -19.83
N ALA A 301 -5.56 10.99 -20.21
CA ALA A 301 -4.53 11.87 -19.71
C ALA A 301 -4.63 12.06 -18.19
N PHE A 302 -5.82 12.34 -17.66
CA PHE A 302 -6.05 12.47 -16.22
C PHE A 302 -5.68 11.21 -15.46
N PHE A 303 -6.12 10.05 -15.96
CA PHE A 303 -5.81 8.77 -15.34
C PHE A 303 -4.29 8.53 -15.29
N GLN A 304 -3.61 8.70 -16.43
CA GLN A 304 -2.18 8.44 -16.52
C GLN A 304 -1.36 9.42 -15.69
N VAL A 305 -1.72 10.71 -15.69
CA VAL A 305 -1.08 11.71 -14.82
C VAL A 305 -1.27 11.35 -13.34
N SER A 306 -2.49 10.96 -12.94
CA SER A 306 -2.77 10.53 -11.57
C SER A 306 -1.93 9.32 -11.18
N SER A 307 -1.82 8.33 -12.06
CA SER A 307 -1.04 7.12 -11.86
C SER A 307 0.46 7.38 -11.71
N ILE A 308 1.03 8.24 -12.55
CA ILE A 308 2.47 8.53 -12.54
C ILE A 308 2.84 9.44 -11.35
N ILE A 309 2.10 10.51 -11.10
CA ILE A 309 2.45 11.47 -10.03
C ILE A 309 2.35 10.85 -8.64
N THR A 310 1.47 9.87 -8.48
CA THR A 310 1.31 9.13 -7.22
C THR A 310 2.18 7.87 -7.15
N THR A 311 2.96 7.60 -8.20
CA THR A 311 3.77 6.38 -8.33
C THR A 311 2.97 5.08 -8.29
N THR A 312 1.64 5.12 -8.55
CA THR A 312 0.78 3.94 -8.46
C THR A 312 1.04 2.94 -9.60
N GLY A 313 1.14 3.40 -10.84
CA GLY A 313 1.46 2.52 -11.98
C GLY A 313 0.26 1.83 -12.64
N TYR A 314 -1.00 2.12 -12.27
CA TYR A 314 -2.16 1.64 -13.02
C TYR A 314 -2.22 2.26 -14.43
N ALA A 315 -2.77 1.50 -15.39
CA ALA A 315 -2.96 1.96 -16.75
C ALA A 315 -4.39 1.68 -17.26
N THR A 316 -4.90 2.54 -18.13
CA THR A 316 -6.16 2.34 -18.86
C THR A 316 -5.93 2.06 -20.33
N VAL A 317 -4.78 2.49 -20.85
CA VAL A 317 -4.35 2.32 -22.25
C VAL A 317 -2.83 2.18 -22.30
N ASP A 318 -2.33 1.68 -23.43
CA ASP A 318 -0.90 1.64 -23.69
C ASP A 318 -0.41 3.06 -24.07
N PHE A 319 0.21 3.72 -23.12
CA PHE A 319 0.71 5.09 -23.29
C PHE A 319 2.04 5.17 -24.04
N ASP A 320 2.72 4.05 -24.28
CA ASP A 320 3.93 4.01 -25.11
C ASP A 320 3.63 4.36 -26.58
N GLN A 321 2.36 4.26 -26.97
CA GLN A 321 1.86 4.66 -28.29
C GLN A 321 1.58 6.16 -28.40
N TRP A 322 1.72 6.93 -27.32
CA TRP A 322 1.48 8.36 -27.33
C TRP A 322 2.67 9.10 -27.94
N PRO A 323 2.41 10.23 -28.64
CA PRO A 323 3.48 11.05 -29.21
C PRO A 323 4.36 11.63 -28.09
N GLY A 324 5.67 11.61 -28.32
CA GLY A 324 6.70 12.17 -27.42
C GLY A 324 6.69 13.70 -27.37
#